data_5d06e49c439f864ae0e493d8c01f48af
#
_entry.id   5d06e49c439f864ae0e493d8c01f48af
#
_cell.length_a   1.000
_cell.length_b   1.000
_cell.length_c   1.000
_cell.angle_alpha   90.00
_cell.angle_beta   90.00
_cell.angle_gamma   90.00
#
_symmetry.space_group_name_H-M   'P 1'
#
loop_
_entity.id
_entity.type
_entity.pdbx_description
1 polymer ?
#
loop_
_entity_poly.entity_id
_entity_poly.type
_entity_poly.pdbx_seq_one_letter_code
_entity_poly.pdbx_strand_id
1 'polypeptide(L)'
;MIKKYTYGNPFQTESVVVDIAAEKGQPDHGNIDLTAGFSYTFGLEDSDIVYGLGEANRGINKRGYKYISNNADNPHHHEDVYSLYASHNFIIVSGAQTFGLYFDYPSTITFDVGYTKCDELHIFCDSADLDIYVITGDSPYDITKQFRKMIGRSY
;
A
#
# COMPACT_ATOMS: atom_id res chain seq x y z
N MET A 1 -10.42 3.86 -12.05
CA MET A 1 -10.01 2.65 -12.82
C MET A 1 -9.06 1.84 -11.96
N ILE A 2 -9.12 0.50 -12.02
CA ILE A 2 -8.22 -0.41 -11.27
C ILE A 2 -7.42 -1.22 -12.27
N LYS A 3 -6.08 -1.24 -12.09
CA LYS A 3 -5.15 -2.08 -12.84
C LYS A 3 -4.48 -3.05 -11.88
N LYS A 4 -4.35 -4.31 -12.27
CA LYS A 4 -3.66 -5.36 -11.52
C LYS A 4 -2.30 -5.64 -12.16
N TYR A 5 -1.26 -5.82 -11.36
CA TYR A 5 0.07 -6.28 -11.77
C TYR A 5 0.44 -7.48 -10.93
N THR A 6 0.85 -8.57 -11.57
CA THR A 6 1.20 -9.83 -10.92
C THR A 6 2.70 -10.08 -11.07
N TYR A 7 3.37 -10.34 -9.96
CA TYR A 7 4.79 -10.68 -9.91
C TYR A 7 4.97 -12.07 -9.31
N GLY A 8 5.87 -12.87 -9.89
CA GLY A 8 6.15 -14.22 -9.43
C GLY A 8 4.91 -15.14 -9.44
N ASN A 9 4.72 -15.89 -8.37
CA ASN A 9 3.61 -16.80 -8.14
C ASN A 9 2.86 -16.46 -6.85
N PRO A 10 1.98 -15.44 -6.86
CA PRO A 10 1.32 -14.95 -5.65
C PRO A 10 0.43 -16.02 -5.02
N PHE A 11 0.42 -16.04 -3.69
CA PHE A 11 -0.57 -16.80 -2.94
C PHE A 11 -1.96 -16.20 -3.15
N GLN A 12 -2.96 -17.05 -3.40
CA GLN A 12 -4.35 -16.59 -3.59
C GLN A 12 -4.99 -16.36 -2.22
N THR A 13 -5.15 -15.09 -1.86
CA THR A 13 -5.63 -14.67 -0.54
C THR A 13 -7.15 -14.60 -0.43
N GLU A 14 -7.87 -14.61 -1.55
CA GLU A 14 -9.31 -14.32 -1.64
C GLU A 14 -9.72 -12.92 -1.14
N SER A 15 -8.76 -12.02 -0.94
CA SER A 15 -9.03 -10.66 -0.47
C SER A 15 -9.66 -9.77 -1.54
N VAL A 16 -9.51 -10.11 -2.81
CA VAL A 16 -10.12 -9.40 -3.94
C VAL A 16 -11.26 -10.25 -4.52
N VAL A 17 -12.48 -9.70 -4.50
CA VAL A 17 -13.72 -10.42 -4.88
C VAL A 17 -14.16 -10.16 -6.32
N VAL A 18 -13.42 -9.35 -7.07
CA VAL A 18 -13.68 -9.04 -8.48
C VAL A 18 -12.58 -9.61 -9.35
N ASP A 19 -12.93 -10.10 -10.52
CA ASP A 19 -11.94 -10.58 -11.48
C ASP A 19 -11.34 -9.40 -12.24
N ILE A 20 -10.01 -9.21 -12.10
CA ILE A 20 -9.24 -8.17 -12.78
C ILE A 20 -8.06 -8.84 -13.48
N ALA A 21 -8.05 -8.76 -14.81
CA ALA A 21 -6.95 -9.28 -15.60
C ALA A 21 -5.64 -8.54 -15.28
N ALA A 22 -4.54 -9.29 -15.19
CA ALA A 22 -3.24 -8.69 -14.95
C ALA A 22 -2.72 -7.92 -16.19
N GLU A 23 -2.26 -6.70 -15.95
CA GLU A 23 -1.56 -5.87 -16.94
C GLU A 23 -0.12 -6.36 -17.12
N LYS A 24 0.46 -6.05 -18.27
CA LYS A 24 1.86 -6.31 -18.56
C LYS A 24 2.70 -5.07 -18.27
N GLY A 25 3.92 -5.30 -17.77
CA GLY A 25 4.88 -4.22 -17.51
C GLY A 25 4.87 -3.73 -16.08
N GLN A 26 5.15 -2.45 -15.89
CA GLN A 26 5.18 -1.79 -14.59
C GLN A 26 4.02 -0.79 -14.43
N PRO A 27 3.63 -0.46 -13.20
CA PRO A 27 2.66 0.59 -12.95
C PRO A 27 3.05 1.95 -13.55
N ASP A 28 2.07 2.75 -13.96
CA ASP A 28 2.28 4.11 -14.46
C ASP A 28 2.85 5.06 -13.39
N HIS A 29 2.67 4.70 -12.11
CA HIS A 29 3.18 5.44 -10.95
C HIS A 29 4.26 4.61 -10.25
N GLY A 30 5.41 5.22 -9.96
CA GLY A 30 6.53 4.60 -9.26
C GLY A 30 7.35 3.62 -10.09
N ASN A 31 8.34 3.02 -9.43
CA ASN A 31 9.26 2.05 -10.02
C ASN A 31 9.29 0.79 -9.16
N ILE A 32 9.36 -0.36 -9.81
CA ILE A 32 9.47 -1.66 -9.17
C ILE A 32 10.83 -2.28 -9.46
N ASP A 33 11.46 -2.78 -8.40
CA ASP A 33 12.68 -3.57 -8.46
C ASP A 33 12.43 -4.94 -7.78
N LEU A 34 12.79 -6.01 -8.47
CA LEU A 34 12.61 -7.41 -8.05
C LEU A 34 13.95 -8.12 -7.77
N THR A 35 15.05 -7.39 -7.68
CA THR A 35 16.38 -7.99 -7.56
C THR A 35 16.65 -8.62 -6.18
N ALA A 36 16.00 -8.12 -5.14
CA ALA A 36 16.16 -8.59 -3.76
C ALA A 36 14.80 -8.65 -3.05
N GLY A 37 13.91 -9.52 -3.54
CA GLY A 37 12.51 -9.51 -3.13
C GLY A 37 11.71 -8.48 -3.95
N PHE A 38 10.75 -7.84 -3.34
CA PHE A 38 9.95 -6.79 -3.96
C PHE A 38 10.27 -5.42 -3.36
N SER A 39 10.46 -4.43 -4.22
CA SER A 39 10.64 -3.04 -3.84
C SER A 39 9.86 -2.13 -4.80
N TYR A 40 9.09 -1.21 -4.25
CA TYR A 40 8.37 -0.16 -4.97
C TYR A 40 8.83 1.20 -4.45
N THR A 41 9.17 2.13 -5.34
CA THR A 41 9.55 3.50 -5.00
C THR A 41 8.73 4.52 -5.78
N PHE A 42 8.37 5.61 -5.12
CA PHE A 42 7.67 6.76 -5.72
C PHE A 42 8.19 8.06 -5.10
N GLY A 43 8.50 9.05 -5.91
CA GLY A 43 8.89 10.39 -5.45
C GLY A 43 7.70 11.15 -4.89
N LEU A 44 7.83 11.68 -3.67
CA LEU A 44 6.81 12.47 -2.99
C LEU A 44 7.15 13.97 -3.11
N GLU A 45 6.20 14.74 -3.63
CA GLU A 45 6.25 16.20 -3.59
C GLU A 45 5.91 16.72 -2.18
N ASP A 46 6.33 17.95 -1.86
CA ASP A 46 6.09 18.53 -0.52
C ASP A 46 4.60 18.58 -0.12
N SER A 47 3.74 18.79 -1.11
CA SER A 47 2.29 18.86 -0.91
C SER A 47 1.58 17.52 -0.84
N ASP A 48 2.26 16.40 -1.14
CA ASP A 48 1.63 15.09 -1.16
C ASP A 48 1.28 14.62 0.26
N ILE A 49 0.08 14.09 0.40
CA ILE A 49 -0.42 13.46 1.62
C ILE A 49 -0.58 11.97 1.35
N VAL A 50 -0.14 11.14 2.29
CA VAL A 50 -0.31 9.68 2.22
C VAL A 50 -1.28 9.23 3.30
N TYR A 51 -2.38 8.59 2.88
CA TYR A 51 -3.41 8.03 3.75
C TYR A 51 -3.36 6.50 3.75
N GLY A 52 -3.93 5.86 4.75
CA GLY A 52 -4.17 4.41 4.77
C GLY A 52 -3.47 3.66 5.90
N LEU A 53 -3.06 2.42 5.61
CA LEU A 53 -2.35 1.48 6.48
C LEU A 53 -3.17 0.91 7.66
N GLY A 54 -4.47 1.20 7.71
CA GLY A 54 -5.36 0.66 8.76
C GLY A 54 -5.13 1.32 10.12
N GLU A 55 -5.13 0.49 11.16
CA GLU A 55 -4.91 0.95 12.53
C GLU A 55 -3.43 1.22 12.77
N ALA A 56 -3.08 2.47 12.96
CA ALA A 56 -1.72 2.90 13.26
C ALA A 56 -1.77 4.16 14.14
N ASN A 57 -0.84 4.26 15.07
CA ASN A 57 -0.59 5.51 15.78
C ASN A 57 -0.20 6.61 14.78
N ARG A 58 -0.06 7.84 15.25
CA ARG A 58 0.27 9.02 14.46
C ARG A 58 -0.94 9.54 13.67
N GLY A 59 -0.77 10.62 12.95
CA GLY A 59 -1.85 11.33 12.28
C GLY A 59 -2.42 10.62 11.03
N ILE A 60 -3.40 11.27 10.42
CA ILE A 60 -4.03 10.81 9.16
C ILE A 60 -3.01 10.81 8.03
N ASN A 61 -2.16 11.83 7.93
CA ASN A 61 -1.02 11.84 7.01
C ASN A 61 0.08 10.94 7.54
N LYS A 62 0.41 9.91 6.79
CA LYS A 62 1.39 8.88 7.16
C LYS A 62 2.84 9.26 6.89
N ARG A 63 3.11 10.43 6.30
CA ARG A 63 4.48 10.89 5.99
C ARG A 63 5.35 11.07 7.24
N GLY A 64 6.65 10.85 7.06
CA GLY A 64 7.68 11.00 8.07
C GLY A 64 7.85 9.79 8.99
N TYR A 65 7.21 8.66 8.65
CA TYR A 65 7.25 7.46 9.50
C TYR A 65 7.38 6.17 8.69
N LYS A 66 7.79 5.10 9.41
CA LYS A 66 7.85 3.74 8.89
C LYS A 66 6.74 2.90 9.55
N TYR A 67 6.09 2.06 8.74
CA TYR A 67 5.04 1.15 9.18
C TYR A 67 5.35 -0.25 8.70
N ILE A 68 5.02 -1.24 9.52
CA ILE A 68 5.23 -2.66 9.20
C ILE A 68 3.88 -3.35 9.30
N SER A 69 3.44 -3.96 8.20
CA SER A 69 2.22 -4.76 8.16
C SER A 69 2.46 -6.12 8.81
N ASN A 70 2.50 -6.13 10.14
CA ASN A 70 2.67 -7.32 10.96
C ASN A 70 1.93 -7.11 12.27
N ASN A 71 0.69 -7.61 12.33
CA ASN A 71 -0.19 -7.41 13.49
C ASN A 71 0.28 -8.24 14.69
N ALA A 72 0.29 -7.62 15.85
CA ALA A 72 0.63 -8.28 17.09
C ALA A 72 -0.29 -7.78 18.22
N ASP A 73 -0.63 -8.67 19.15
CA ASP A 73 -1.30 -8.29 20.39
C ASP A 73 -0.27 -7.62 21.31
N ASN A 74 -0.20 -6.29 21.22
CA ASN A 74 0.69 -5.49 22.04
C ASN A 74 -0.13 -4.46 22.86
N PRO A 75 -0.28 -4.64 24.18
CA PRO A 75 -1.03 -3.72 25.00
C PRO A 75 -0.29 -2.39 25.29
N HIS A 76 0.99 -2.29 24.97
CA HIS A 76 1.81 -1.11 25.20
C HIS A 76 1.88 -0.24 23.93
N HIS A 77 0.84 0.56 23.72
CA HIS A 77 0.76 1.46 22.58
C HIS A 77 1.54 2.75 22.85
N HIS A 78 2.46 3.10 21.97
CA HIS A 78 3.16 4.37 21.94
C HIS A 78 3.49 4.76 20.50
N GLU A 79 3.90 6.01 20.28
CA GLU A 79 4.10 6.56 18.94
C GLU A 79 5.15 5.82 18.09
N ASP A 80 6.10 5.12 18.72
CA ASP A 80 7.16 4.38 18.03
C ASP A 80 6.77 2.98 17.59
N VAL A 81 5.55 2.53 17.88
CA VAL A 81 5.05 1.23 17.43
C VAL A 81 4.76 1.28 15.93
N TYR A 82 5.34 0.36 15.16
CA TYR A 82 5.20 0.31 13.70
C TYR A 82 3.88 -0.29 13.22
N SER A 83 3.21 -1.07 14.06
CA SER A 83 1.90 -1.68 13.75
C SER A 83 1.07 -1.83 15.02
N LEU A 84 -0.24 -1.90 14.87
CA LEU A 84 -1.20 -2.21 15.92
C LEU A 84 -1.97 -3.50 15.55
N TYR A 85 -3.24 -3.61 15.98
CA TYR A 85 -4.01 -4.84 15.83
C TYR A 85 -4.52 -5.11 14.42
N ALA A 86 -4.71 -4.06 13.59
CA ALA A 86 -5.27 -4.19 12.24
C ALA A 86 -4.52 -3.33 11.23
N SER A 87 -3.55 -3.92 10.54
CA SER A 87 -2.90 -3.27 9.40
C SER A 87 -3.58 -3.65 8.09
N HIS A 88 -3.61 -2.69 7.17
CA HIS A 88 -4.10 -2.87 5.80
C HIS A 88 -3.02 -2.47 4.81
N ASN A 89 -2.71 -3.34 3.86
CA ASN A 89 -1.71 -3.09 2.81
C ASN A 89 -2.27 -2.16 1.71
N PHE A 90 -3.02 -1.13 2.12
CA PHE A 90 -3.65 -0.16 1.24
C PHE A 90 -3.27 1.26 1.64
N ILE A 91 -2.78 2.03 0.65
CA ILE A 91 -2.46 3.44 0.80
C ILE A 91 -3.03 4.26 -0.35
N ILE A 92 -3.20 5.55 -0.12
CA ILE A 92 -3.55 6.55 -1.13
C ILE A 92 -2.52 7.67 -1.06
N VAL A 93 -1.85 7.92 -2.17
CA VAL A 93 -1.09 9.17 -2.37
C VAL A 93 -2.05 10.20 -2.94
N SER A 94 -2.08 11.39 -2.37
CA SER A 94 -2.95 12.49 -2.79
C SER A 94 -2.19 13.80 -2.85
N GLY A 95 -2.06 14.36 -4.03
CA GLY A 95 -1.32 15.59 -4.31
C GLY A 95 -1.31 15.91 -5.80
N ALA A 96 -0.14 16.17 -6.37
CA ALA A 96 0.01 16.41 -7.80
C ALA A 96 -0.45 15.20 -8.64
N GLN A 97 -0.27 14.00 -8.11
CA GLN A 97 -0.87 12.77 -8.62
C GLN A 97 -1.71 12.15 -7.50
N THR A 98 -2.89 11.63 -7.84
CA THR A 98 -3.77 10.98 -6.87
C THR A 98 -4.07 9.56 -7.31
N PHE A 99 -3.57 8.60 -6.53
CA PHE A 99 -3.75 7.17 -6.79
C PHE A 99 -3.70 6.35 -5.50
N GLY A 100 -4.31 5.16 -5.54
CA GLY A 100 -4.25 4.17 -4.47
C GLY A 100 -3.38 2.98 -4.87
N LEU A 101 -2.73 2.38 -3.89
CA LEU A 101 -1.98 1.14 -4.02
C LEU A 101 -2.51 0.13 -3.01
N TYR A 102 -2.82 -1.07 -3.48
CA TYR A 102 -3.13 -2.21 -2.64
C TYR A 102 -2.18 -3.35 -2.97
N PHE A 103 -1.53 -3.89 -1.95
CA PHE A 103 -0.59 -5.00 -2.05
C PHE A 103 -1.27 -6.25 -1.49
N ASP A 104 -1.66 -7.16 -2.37
CA ASP A 104 -2.23 -8.44 -1.98
C ASP A 104 -1.09 -9.42 -1.69
N TYR A 105 -0.63 -9.39 -0.46
CA TYR A 105 0.50 -10.16 0.05
C TYR A 105 0.20 -10.60 1.50
N PRO A 106 0.21 -11.92 1.79
CA PRO A 106 -0.23 -12.46 3.07
C PRO A 106 0.85 -12.45 4.16
N SER A 107 1.94 -11.73 3.98
CA SER A 107 3.05 -11.66 4.92
C SER A 107 3.47 -10.20 5.16
N THR A 108 4.61 -10.00 5.80
CA THR A 108 5.09 -8.70 6.23
C THR A 108 5.50 -7.80 5.06
N ILE A 109 4.93 -6.60 5.01
CA ILE A 109 5.35 -5.51 4.12
C ILE A 109 5.79 -4.33 4.98
N THR A 110 6.87 -3.68 4.59
CA THR A 110 7.33 -2.42 5.18
C THR A 110 6.96 -1.26 4.28
N PHE A 111 6.35 -0.23 4.87
CA PHE A 111 6.01 1.04 4.24
C PHE A 111 6.85 2.15 4.87
N ASP A 112 7.88 2.58 4.17
CA ASP A 112 8.69 3.75 4.52
C ASP A 112 8.10 4.97 3.80
N VAL A 113 7.39 5.79 4.54
CA VAL A 113 6.63 6.92 3.98
C VAL A 113 7.38 8.22 4.25
N GLY A 114 8.47 8.46 3.54
CA GLY A 114 9.28 9.64 3.74
C GLY A 114 10.05 9.66 5.08
N TYR A 115 10.33 8.50 5.66
CA TYR A 115 11.08 8.37 6.90
C TYR A 115 12.58 8.32 6.65
N THR A 116 13.05 7.43 5.78
CA THR A 116 14.47 7.32 5.43
C THR A 116 14.89 8.44 4.46
N LYS A 117 14.04 8.73 3.48
CA LYS A 117 14.18 9.86 2.55
C LYS A 117 12.86 10.63 2.53
N CYS A 118 12.88 11.90 2.92
CA CYS A 118 11.68 12.71 3.12
C CYS A 118 10.82 12.91 1.85
N ASP A 119 11.41 12.74 0.69
CA ASP A 119 10.83 12.88 -0.65
C ASP A 119 10.55 11.54 -1.34
N GLU A 120 10.60 10.40 -0.61
CA GLU A 120 10.39 9.08 -1.19
C GLU A 120 9.41 8.23 -0.38
N LEU A 121 8.46 7.64 -1.08
CA LEU A 121 7.70 6.49 -0.61
C LEU A 121 8.43 5.23 -1.05
N HIS A 122 8.84 4.38 -0.10
CA HIS A 122 9.49 3.11 -0.36
C HIS A 122 8.73 1.97 0.33
N ILE A 123 8.24 1.02 -0.47
CA ILE A 123 7.46 -0.13 0.02
C ILE A 123 8.19 -1.39 -0.39
N PHE A 124 8.46 -2.28 0.55
CA PHE A 124 9.25 -3.47 0.27
C PHE A 124 8.86 -4.67 1.12
N CYS A 125 9.12 -5.86 0.58
CA CYS A 125 9.03 -7.15 1.29
C CYS A 125 10.03 -8.15 0.71
N ASP A 126 10.24 -9.26 1.44
CA ASP A 126 11.29 -10.24 1.13
C ASP A 126 10.98 -11.11 -0.10
N SER A 127 9.72 -11.24 -0.49
CA SER A 127 9.31 -12.03 -1.66
C SER A 127 8.82 -11.14 -2.80
N ALA A 128 9.09 -11.56 -4.04
CA ALA A 128 8.53 -10.96 -5.23
C ALA A 128 7.21 -11.61 -5.69
N ASP A 129 6.63 -12.51 -4.89
CA ASP A 129 5.41 -13.25 -5.23
C ASP A 129 4.19 -12.52 -4.67
N LEU A 130 3.70 -11.50 -5.37
CA LEU A 130 2.55 -10.71 -4.93
C LEU A 130 1.76 -10.09 -6.09
N ASP A 131 0.51 -9.77 -5.81
CA ASP A 131 -0.33 -8.95 -6.67
C ASP A 131 -0.37 -7.49 -6.16
N ILE A 132 -0.29 -6.54 -7.09
CA ILE A 132 -0.45 -5.12 -6.81
C ILE A 132 -1.64 -4.60 -7.59
N TYR A 133 -2.47 -3.82 -6.92
CA TYR A 133 -3.59 -3.11 -7.55
C TYR A 133 -3.33 -1.60 -7.47
N VAL A 134 -3.28 -0.97 -8.63
CA VAL A 134 -3.19 0.49 -8.77
C VAL A 134 -4.57 1.02 -9.07
N ILE A 135 -5.05 1.93 -8.23
CA ILE A 135 -6.40 2.50 -8.31
C ILE A 135 -6.27 3.98 -8.64
N THR A 136 -6.72 4.37 -9.82
CA THR A 136 -6.76 5.79 -10.22
C THR A 136 -8.16 6.36 -10.04
N GLY A 137 -8.23 7.60 -9.58
CA GLY A 137 -9.49 8.29 -9.35
C GLY A 137 -9.30 9.79 -9.13
N ASP A 138 -10.38 10.55 -9.16
CA ASP A 138 -10.36 12.01 -9.08
C ASP A 138 -10.11 12.53 -7.64
N SER A 139 -10.26 11.66 -6.65
CA SER A 139 -10.08 12.02 -5.24
C SER A 139 -9.78 10.79 -4.38
N PRO A 140 -9.23 10.97 -3.16
CA PRO A 140 -9.09 9.89 -2.18
C PRO A 140 -10.42 9.17 -1.88
N TYR A 141 -11.53 9.90 -1.88
CA TYR A 141 -12.86 9.32 -1.68
C TYR A 141 -13.25 8.38 -2.82
N ASP A 142 -13.02 8.77 -4.08
CA ASP A 142 -13.31 7.92 -5.24
C ASP A 142 -12.44 6.65 -5.24
N ILE A 143 -11.17 6.78 -4.92
CA ILE A 143 -10.24 5.66 -4.77
C ILE A 143 -10.71 4.69 -3.68
N THR A 144 -11.09 5.20 -2.51
CA THR A 144 -11.61 4.39 -1.40
C THR A 144 -12.90 3.67 -1.81
N LYS A 145 -13.78 4.31 -2.57
CA LYS A 145 -15.00 3.70 -3.08
C LYS A 145 -14.72 2.56 -4.06
N GLN A 146 -13.73 2.74 -4.95
CA GLN A 146 -13.29 1.69 -5.87
C GLN A 146 -12.64 0.52 -5.10
N PHE A 147 -11.77 0.81 -4.14
CA PHE A 147 -11.15 -0.19 -3.27
C PHE A 147 -12.19 -1.04 -2.54
N ARG A 148 -13.19 -0.42 -1.91
CA ARG A 148 -14.29 -1.15 -1.24
C ARG A 148 -15.08 -2.05 -2.17
N LYS A 149 -15.26 -1.68 -3.44
CA LYS A 149 -15.90 -2.56 -4.42
C LYS A 149 -15.01 -3.74 -4.78
N MET A 150 -13.71 -3.52 -4.83
CA MET A 150 -12.71 -4.54 -5.17
C MET A 150 -12.61 -5.61 -4.09
N ILE A 151 -12.56 -5.23 -2.82
CA ILE A 151 -12.42 -6.17 -1.68
C ILE A 151 -13.76 -6.65 -1.10
N GLY A 152 -14.86 -6.18 -1.62
CA GLY A 152 -16.20 -6.51 -1.11
C GLY A 152 -16.64 -5.61 0.05
N ARG A 153 -17.82 -5.94 0.60
CA ARG A 153 -18.41 -5.20 1.73
C ARG A 153 -18.14 -5.96 3.02
N SER A 154 -17.65 -5.25 4.03
CA SER A 154 -17.78 -5.68 5.42
C SER A 154 -19.22 -5.45 5.87
N TYR A 155 -19.80 -6.43 6.53
CA TYR A 155 -21.14 -6.37 7.12
C TYR A 155 -21.06 -5.79 8.53
#